data_606f53d89af46733318b04547fabec1c
#
_entry.id   606f53d89af46733318b04547fabec1c
#
_cell.length_a   1.000
_cell.length_b   1.000
_cell.length_c   1.000
_cell.angle_alpha   90.00
_cell.angle_beta   90.00
_cell.angle_gamma   90.00
#
_symmetry.space_group_name_H-M   'P 1'
#
loop_
_entity.id
_entity.type
_entity.pdbx_description
1 polymer ?
#
loop_
_entity_poly.entity_id
_entity_poly.type
_entity_poly.pdbx_seq_one_letter_code
_entity_poly.pdbx_strand_id
1 'polypeptide(L)'
;MSYEQTAFCSAVGRGEEIFWVNPAKKPYEAVKASLPFSRAQIEDAASRLARFAPFLQIKFPETVPTNGLIESPLREIADMRAWLHTPCPEQFEGKLLLKMDSHLAAAGSVKARGGIYEILHHAETLALEHGMLKDGESYARFADPAFREFFGKFSLHVGSTGNLGLSVGVIGAAFGFKTCVHMSADAKQWKKDLLRSRGVEVREYASDYSAAVAAGRKLAQADPAAYFVDDEQSSDLFLGYAVAAGRLQKQLDAMGIIVDDAHPLVVYLPCGVGGAPGGICYGLKEIYGDNAVCCYVEPTQAPCMLLGLGTGKMENISCADVGLSGKTAADGLAVGRPSGLVARATEHLVSCEATVNDRALYRYQRQLWDTEGIFIEPSACAGFHSYVQLARACKDGVSPETLHRALHNATHIIWATGGSLVPEAEREIMLQTETSAEDLAQRPVIFQ
;
A
#
# COMPACT_ATOMS: atom_id res chain seq x y z
N MET A 1 11.13 -12.59 26.60
CA MET A 1 9.75 -12.22 26.22
C MET A 1 8.88 -12.22 27.47
N SER A 2 8.01 -11.22 27.63
CA SER A 2 6.99 -11.25 28.69
C SER A 2 5.97 -12.38 28.42
N TYR A 3 5.15 -12.74 29.41
CA TYR A 3 4.06 -13.70 29.24
C TYR A 3 3.08 -13.28 28.13
N GLU A 4 2.76 -11.98 28.08
CA GLU A 4 1.88 -11.38 27.08
C GLU A 4 2.46 -11.46 25.66
N GLN A 5 3.75 -11.17 25.47
CA GLN A 5 4.43 -11.34 24.19
C GLN A 5 4.45 -12.80 23.74
N THR A 6 4.55 -13.74 24.67
CA THR A 6 4.48 -15.18 24.35
C THR A 6 3.08 -15.60 23.92
N ALA A 7 2.04 -15.11 24.58
CA ALA A 7 0.63 -15.37 24.22
C ALA A 7 0.31 -14.77 22.85
N PHE A 8 0.74 -13.52 22.58
CA PHE A 8 0.58 -12.84 21.30
C PHE A 8 1.25 -13.61 20.16
N CYS A 9 2.55 -13.90 20.26
CA CYS A 9 3.27 -14.67 19.23
C CYS A 9 2.67 -16.06 19.02
N SER A 10 2.14 -16.70 20.08
CA SER A 10 1.50 -18.00 19.99
C SER A 10 0.18 -17.95 19.23
N ALA A 11 -0.66 -16.91 19.47
CA ALA A 11 -1.91 -16.71 18.73
C ALA A 11 -1.65 -16.42 17.25
N VAL A 12 -0.70 -15.52 16.97
CA VAL A 12 -0.25 -15.22 15.60
C VAL A 12 0.27 -16.48 14.91
N GLY A 13 1.13 -17.26 15.57
CA GLY A 13 1.71 -18.49 15.02
C GLY A 13 0.70 -19.60 14.72
N ARG A 14 -0.47 -19.58 15.37
CA ARG A 14 -1.60 -20.48 15.02
C ARG A 14 -2.42 -19.99 13.83
N GLY A 15 -2.11 -18.80 13.27
CA GLY A 15 -2.87 -18.20 12.18
C GLY A 15 -4.27 -17.72 12.60
N GLU A 16 -4.45 -17.39 13.88
CA GLU A 16 -5.70 -16.83 14.38
C GLU A 16 -5.93 -15.42 13.82
N GLU A 17 -7.18 -15.02 13.65
CA GLU A 17 -7.51 -13.62 13.39
C GLU A 17 -7.27 -12.80 14.64
N ILE A 18 -6.46 -11.75 14.48
CA ILE A 18 -6.03 -10.87 15.56
C ILE A 18 -6.62 -9.47 15.32
N PHE A 19 -7.07 -8.83 16.38
CA PHE A 19 -7.27 -7.39 16.43
C PHE A 19 -6.37 -6.83 17.53
N TRP A 20 -5.38 -6.04 17.13
CA TRP A 20 -4.39 -5.46 18.02
C TRP A 20 -4.57 -3.95 18.08
N VAL A 21 -4.75 -3.42 19.30
CA VAL A 21 -4.71 -1.98 19.57
C VAL A 21 -3.29 -1.61 19.94
N ASN A 22 -2.73 -0.64 19.28
CA ASN A 22 -1.32 -0.28 19.46
C ASN A 22 -1.07 0.44 20.80
N PRO A 23 -0.44 -0.22 21.80
CA PRO A 23 -0.15 0.40 23.08
C PRO A 23 0.97 1.45 23.00
N ALA A 24 1.79 1.43 21.92
CA ALA A 24 2.85 2.39 21.71
C ALA A 24 2.38 3.68 21.01
N LYS A 25 1.11 3.75 20.57
CA LYS A 25 0.54 4.95 19.95
C LYS A 25 0.63 6.14 20.91
N LYS A 26 1.03 7.29 20.36
CA LYS A 26 1.13 8.56 21.10
C LYS A 26 0.33 9.66 20.36
N PRO A 27 -0.05 10.74 21.07
CA PRO A 27 -0.59 11.93 20.40
C PRO A 27 0.39 12.45 19.35
N TYR A 28 -0.11 12.79 18.15
CA TYR A 28 0.73 13.23 17.04
C TYR A 28 1.65 14.41 17.42
N GLU A 29 1.09 15.41 18.09
CA GLU A 29 1.86 16.59 18.54
C GLU A 29 3.03 16.24 19.46
N ALA A 30 2.94 15.16 20.22
CA ALA A 30 4.01 14.72 21.12
C ALA A 30 5.18 14.04 20.38
N VAL A 31 4.97 13.54 19.18
CA VAL A 31 5.96 12.75 18.42
C VAL A 31 6.46 13.41 17.15
N LYS A 32 5.71 14.37 16.58
CA LYS A 32 5.99 14.96 15.27
C LYS A 32 7.42 15.49 15.10
N ALA A 33 8.01 16.04 16.17
CA ALA A 33 9.37 16.57 16.12
C ALA A 33 10.47 15.48 16.05
N SER A 34 10.13 14.23 16.38
CA SER A 34 11.04 13.08 16.33
C SER A 34 10.83 12.18 15.11
N LEU A 35 9.85 12.50 14.29
CA LEU A 35 9.55 11.71 13.09
C LEU A 35 10.64 11.88 12.02
N PRO A 36 10.93 10.81 11.23
CA PRO A 36 12.08 10.80 10.32
C PRO A 36 11.94 11.69 9.10
N PHE A 37 10.71 12.05 8.72
CA PHE A 37 10.42 12.88 7.54
C PHE A 37 9.65 14.14 7.93
N SER A 38 9.95 15.23 7.26
CA SER A 38 9.25 16.50 7.46
C SER A 38 8.12 16.69 6.45
N ARG A 39 7.16 17.52 6.80
CA ARG A 39 6.12 17.97 5.87
C ARG A 39 6.72 18.60 4.60
N ALA A 40 7.81 19.34 4.72
CA ALA A 40 8.49 19.96 3.58
C ALA A 40 9.00 18.93 2.57
N GLN A 41 9.47 17.76 3.01
CA GLN A 41 9.88 16.67 2.11
C GLN A 41 8.69 16.06 1.36
N ILE A 42 7.53 15.93 2.01
CA ILE A 42 6.30 15.47 1.34
C ILE A 42 5.81 16.50 0.32
N GLU A 43 5.90 17.80 0.66
CA GLU A 43 5.54 18.91 -0.25
C GLU A 43 6.51 19.01 -1.45
N ASP A 44 7.80 18.77 -1.24
CA ASP A 44 8.78 18.65 -2.34
C ASP A 44 8.45 17.48 -3.26
N ALA A 45 8.13 16.30 -2.68
CA ALA A 45 7.71 15.14 -3.46
C ALA A 45 6.43 15.44 -4.29
N ALA A 46 5.46 16.11 -3.69
CA ALA A 46 4.24 16.52 -4.40
C ALA A 46 4.54 17.52 -5.53
N SER A 47 5.46 18.47 -5.30
CA SER A 47 5.91 19.45 -6.29
C SER A 47 6.66 18.80 -7.45
N ARG A 48 7.51 17.79 -7.16
CA ARG A 48 8.21 16.98 -8.18
C ARG A 48 7.22 16.24 -9.06
N LEU A 49 6.23 15.57 -8.48
CA LEU A 49 5.16 14.92 -9.25
C LEU A 49 4.42 15.90 -10.16
N ALA A 50 4.18 17.13 -9.70
CA ALA A 50 3.55 18.17 -10.51
C ALA A 50 4.46 18.64 -11.67
N ARG A 51 5.78 18.76 -11.45
CA ARG A 51 6.74 19.10 -12.51
C ARG A 51 6.77 18.05 -13.63
N PHE A 52 6.61 16.76 -13.26
CA PHE A 52 6.56 15.67 -14.25
C PHE A 52 5.21 15.50 -14.96
N ALA A 53 4.18 16.23 -14.57
CA ALA A 53 2.86 16.13 -15.20
C ALA A 53 2.87 16.21 -16.74
N PRO A 54 3.61 17.14 -17.39
CA PRO A 54 3.68 17.20 -18.85
C PRO A 54 4.30 15.94 -19.49
N PHE A 55 5.33 15.34 -18.87
CA PHE A 55 5.92 14.10 -19.32
C PHE A 55 4.94 12.93 -19.19
N LEU A 56 4.23 12.87 -18.04
CA LEU A 56 3.26 11.81 -17.78
C LEU A 56 2.09 11.87 -18.77
N GLN A 57 1.60 13.05 -19.14
CA GLN A 57 0.56 13.18 -20.17
C GLN A 57 1.01 12.66 -21.55
N ILE A 58 2.29 12.84 -21.90
CA ILE A 58 2.83 12.35 -23.18
C ILE A 58 2.97 10.82 -23.17
N LYS A 59 3.45 10.24 -22.05
CA LYS A 59 3.74 8.81 -21.97
C LYS A 59 2.54 7.97 -21.53
N PHE A 60 1.62 8.56 -20.80
CA PHE A 60 0.42 7.95 -20.26
C PHE A 60 -0.81 8.81 -20.56
N PRO A 61 -1.36 8.76 -21.79
CA PRO A 61 -2.48 9.61 -22.22
C PRO A 61 -3.72 9.51 -21.30
N GLU A 62 -3.90 8.40 -20.59
CA GLU A 62 -4.94 8.22 -19.58
C GLU A 62 -4.82 9.20 -18.39
N THR A 63 -3.69 9.88 -18.23
CA THR A 63 -3.50 10.91 -17.19
C THR A 63 -3.94 12.32 -17.65
N VAL A 64 -4.28 12.50 -18.93
CA VAL A 64 -4.71 13.81 -19.46
C VAL A 64 -5.93 14.38 -18.71
N PRO A 65 -6.98 13.60 -18.38
CA PRO A 65 -8.12 14.10 -17.61
C PRO A 65 -7.77 14.60 -16.20
N THR A 66 -6.67 14.13 -15.64
CA THR A 66 -6.15 14.54 -14.32
C THR A 66 -4.98 15.51 -14.43
N ASN A 67 -4.80 16.17 -15.60
CA ASN A 67 -3.70 17.08 -15.89
C ASN A 67 -2.30 16.47 -15.63
N GLY A 68 -2.11 15.20 -15.97
CA GLY A 68 -0.85 14.46 -15.80
C GLY A 68 -0.60 13.95 -14.38
N LEU A 69 -1.57 14.08 -13.47
CA LEU A 69 -1.45 13.49 -12.13
C LEU A 69 -1.93 12.05 -12.14
N ILE A 70 -1.11 11.16 -11.62
CA ILE A 70 -1.51 9.78 -11.34
C ILE A 70 -2.31 9.80 -10.03
N GLU A 71 -3.64 9.84 -10.17
CA GLU A 71 -4.59 9.91 -9.05
C GLU A 71 -5.77 8.98 -9.30
N SER A 72 -6.36 8.50 -8.20
CA SER A 72 -7.48 7.56 -8.21
C SER A 72 -8.78 8.21 -7.73
N PRO A 73 -9.94 7.69 -8.16
CA PRO A 73 -11.22 8.14 -7.63
C PRO A 73 -11.37 7.81 -6.15
N LEU A 74 -12.18 8.64 -5.46
CA LEU A 74 -12.76 8.33 -4.17
C LEU A 74 -14.27 8.17 -4.38
N ARG A 75 -14.83 7.01 -4.02
CA ARG A 75 -16.23 6.67 -4.28
C ARG A 75 -16.94 6.22 -3.01
N GLU A 76 -18.15 6.71 -2.76
CA GLU A 76 -19.03 6.15 -1.73
C GLU A 76 -19.57 4.80 -2.20
N ILE A 77 -19.52 3.79 -1.33
CA ILE A 77 -19.94 2.40 -1.59
C ILE A 77 -21.10 2.02 -0.66
N ALA A 78 -22.25 2.64 -0.92
CA ALA A 78 -23.42 2.54 -0.06
C ALA A 78 -24.04 1.14 -0.04
N ASP A 79 -24.09 0.45 -1.19
CA ASP A 79 -24.67 -0.89 -1.29
C ASP A 79 -23.77 -1.94 -0.63
N MET A 80 -22.45 -1.82 -0.78
CA MET A 80 -21.50 -2.65 -0.05
C MET A 80 -21.59 -2.40 1.45
N ARG A 81 -21.73 -1.15 1.88
CA ARG A 81 -21.96 -0.80 3.29
C ARG A 81 -23.23 -1.44 3.82
N ALA A 82 -24.34 -1.35 3.10
CA ALA A 82 -25.60 -1.99 3.47
C ALA A 82 -25.47 -3.50 3.62
N TRP A 83 -24.73 -4.14 2.71
CA TRP A 83 -24.46 -5.58 2.81
C TRP A 83 -23.64 -5.93 4.06
N LEU A 84 -22.63 -5.13 4.42
CA LEU A 84 -21.79 -5.35 5.60
C LEU A 84 -22.62 -5.40 6.91
N HIS A 85 -23.83 -4.81 6.95
CA HIS A 85 -24.76 -4.96 8.07
C HIS A 85 -25.20 -6.41 8.32
N THR A 86 -25.17 -7.28 7.32
CA THR A 86 -25.55 -8.68 7.48
C THR A 86 -24.52 -9.47 8.31
N PRO A 87 -23.21 -9.48 7.94
CA PRO A 87 -22.17 -10.18 8.71
C PRO A 87 -21.72 -9.42 9.98
N CYS A 88 -22.01 -8.12 10.07
CA CYS A 88 -21.60 -7.27 11.17
C CYS A 88 -22.72 -6.29 11.54
N PRO A 89 -23.69 -6.68 12.39
CA PRO A 89 -24.74 -5.79 12.85
C PRO A 89 -24.24 -4.59 13.69
N GLU A 90 -23.02 -4.70 14.21
CA GLU A 90 -22.32 -3.70 15.04
C GLU A 90 -21.74 -2.54 14.24
N GLN A 91 -22.37 -2.03 13.26
CA GLN A 91 -21.78 -1.06 12.31
C GLN A 91 -21.65 0.37 12.82
N PHE A 92 -20.78 1.10 12.11
CA PHE A 92 -20.68 2.55 12.18
C PHE A 92 -21.76 3.25 11.35
N GLU A 93 -22.27 4.37 11.82
CA GLU A 93 -23.32 5.14 11.12
C GLU A 93 -22.76 6.05 10.03
N GLY A 94 -21.46 6.36 10.07
CA GLY A 94 -20.80 7.26 9.15
C GLY A 94 -20.69 6.72 7.71
N LYS A 95 -20.11 7.51 6.82
CA LYS A 95 -19.93 7.13 5.42
C LYS A 95 -18.84 6.06 5.25
N LEU A 96 -19.06 5.16 4.30
CA LEU A 96 -18.04 4.21 3.85
C LEU A 96 -17.62 4.56 2.41
N LEU A 97 -16.35 4.90 2.22
CA LEU A 97 -15.78 5.27 0.94
C LEU A 97 -14.71 4.25 0.52
N LEU A 98 -14.54 4.10 -0.78
CA LEU A 98 -13.48 3.31 -1.40
C LEU A 98 -12.48 4.24 -2.09
N LYS A 99 -11.22 4.24 -1.64
CA LYS A 99 -10.12 4.91 -2.33
C LYS A 99 -9.55 3.95 -3.37
N MET A 100 -9.82 4.22 -4.65
CA MET A 100 -9.64 3.25 -5.73
C MET A 100 -8.23 3.26 -6.34
N ASP A 101 -7.18 3.09 -5.53
CA ASP A 101 -5.81 2.98 -6.04
C ASP A 101 -5.61 1.75 -6.94
N SER A 102 -6.53 0.81 -6.88
CA SER A 102 -6.69 -0.27 -7.86
C SER A 102 -6.85 0.22 -9.31
N HIS A 103 -7.24 1.48 -9.52
CA HIS A 103 -7.46 2.11 -10.84
C HIS A 103 -6.49 3.26 -11.12
N LEU A 104 -5.37 3.33 -10.39
CA LEU A 104 -4.34 4.32 -10.70
C LEU A 104 -3.81 4.12 -12.13
N ALA A 105 -3.69 5.24 -12.85
CA ALA A 105 -3.11 5.26 -14.18
C ALA A 105 -1.72 4.60 -14.21
N ALA A 106 -1.31 4.14 -15.35
CA ALA A 106 -0.05 3.48 -15.66
C ALA A 106 0.12 2.07 -15.06
N ALA A 107 -0.13 1.84 -13.77
CA ALA A 107 0.21 0.59 -13.10
C ALA A 107 -0.95 -0.09 -12.34
N GLY A 108 -2.14 0.48 -12.29
CA GLY A 108 -3.37 -0.14 -11.74
C GLY A 108 -3.27 -0.58 -10.29
N SER A 109 -2.42 0.07 -9.48
CA SER A 109 -2.23 -0.25 -8.07
C SER A 109 -1.62 0.90 -7.28
N VAL A 110 -1.74 0.85 -5.95
CA VAL A 110 -1.13 1.81 -5.00
C VAL A 110 0.39 1.95 -5.22
N LYS A 111 1.04 0.92 -5.76
CA LYS A 111 2.49 0.95 -6.02
C LYS A 111 2.90 2.00 -7.06
N ALA A 112 1.97 2.47 -7.89
CA ALA A 112 2.19 3.62 -8.77
C ALA A 112 2.53 4.92 -8.01
N ARG A 113 2.06 5.11 -6.78
CA ARG A 113 2.35 6.30 -6.00
C ARG A 113 3.81 6.40 -5.60
N GLY A 114 4.36 5.33 -5.02
CA GLY A 114 5.77 5.29 -4.59
C GLY A 114 6.71 4.90 -5.73
N GLY A 115 6.45 3.77 -6.41
CA GLY A 115 7.37 3.23 -7.41
C GLY A 115 7.58 4.15 -8.62
N ILE A 116 6.54 4.82 -9.09
CA ILE A 116 6.70 5.84 -10.13
C ILE A 116 7.45 7.05 -9.57
N TYR A 117 7.08 7.55 -8.39
CA TYR A 117 7.75 8.71 -7.79
C TYR A 117 9.26 8.51 -7.64
N GLU A 118 9.70 7.36 -7.11
CA GLU A 118 11.13 7.07 -6.94
C GLU A 118 11.90 7.13 -8.25
N ILE A 119 11.35 6.58 -9.33
CA ILE A 119 11.99 6.64 -10.64
C ILE A 119 11.95 8.05 -11.24
N LEU A 120 10.89 8.82 -11.00
CA LEU A 120 10.86 10.23 -11.40
C LEU A 120 11.96 11.03 -10.68
N HIS A 121 12.14 10.83 -9.38
CA HIS A 121 13.20 11.47 -8.60
C HIS A 121 14.59 11.07 -9.08
N HIS A 122 14.82 9.79 -9.28
CA HIS A 122 16.09 9.27 -9.81
C HIS A 122 16.40 9.84 -11.21
N ALA A 123 15.42 9.89 -12.12
CA ALA A 123 15.58 10.45 -13.45
C ALA A 123 15.86 11.96 -13.41
N GLU A 124 15.18 12.73 -12.55
CA GLU A 124 15.45 14.17 -12.33
C GLU A 124 16.90 14.36 -11.87
N THR A 125 17.33 13.62 -10.86
CA THR A 125 18.70 13.68 -10.31
C THR A 125 19.75 13.41 -11.39
N LEU A 126 19.63 12.32 -12.13
CA LEU A 126 20.55 11.99 -13.22
C LEU A 126 20.58 13.08 -14.30
N ALA A 127 19.42 13.60 -14.68
CA ALA A 127 19.34 14.63 -15.73
C ALA A 127 20.00 15.94 -15.31
N LEU A 128 19.84 16.35 -14.04
CA LEU A 128 20.47 17.55 -13.48
C LEU A 128 21.98 17.39 -13.34
N GLU A 129 22.44 16.28 -12.77
CA GLU A 129 23.87 15.97 -12.58
C GLU A 129 24.66 15.92 -13.89
N HIS A 130 24.01 15.47 -14.97
CA HIS A 130 24.65 15.38 -16.30
C HIS A 130 24.35 16.57 -17.20
N GLY A 131 23.68 17.64 -16.67
CA GLY A 131 23.39 18.85 -17.43
C GLY A 131 22.39 18.67 -18.58
N MET A 132 21.61 17.57 -18.58
CA MET A 132 20.58 17.30 -19.58
C MET A 132 19.34 18.18 -19.37
N LEU A 133 19.04 18.54 -18.13
CA LEU A 133 17.95 19.40 -17.74
C LEU A 133 18.51 20.66 -17.07
N LYS A 134 18.02 21.84 -17.48
CA LYS A 134 18.37 23.13 -16.88
C LYS A 134 17.22 23.66 -16.05
N ASP A 135 17.54 24.54 -15.12
CA ASP A 135 16.54 25.21 -14.30
C ASP A 135 15.50 25.96 -15.17
N GLY A 136 14.21 25.81 -14.82
CA GLY A 136 13.10 26.43 -15.54
C GLY A 136 12.68 25.74 -16.86
N GLU A 137 13.37 24.67 -17.29
CA GLU A 137 12.95 23.92 -18.47
C GLU A 137 11.73 23.04 -18.19
N SER A 138 10.88 22.87 -19.22
CA SER A 138 9.70 22.00 -19.12
C SER A 138 10.10 20.53 -19.03
N TYR A 139 9.50 19.79 -18.10
CA TYR A 139 9.71 18.36 -17.94
C TYR A 139 9.08 17.52 -19.06
N ALA A 140 8.31 18.11 -19.98
CA ALA A 140 7.94 17.46 -21.25
C ALA A 140 9.16 16.94 -22.02
N ARG A 141 10.33 17.60 -21.86
CA ARG A 141 11.60 17.22 -22.50
C ARG A 141 12.09 15.82 -22.14
N PHE A 142 11.70 15.27 -20.99
CA PHE A 142 11.99 13.88 -20.66
C PHE A 142 11.41 12.88 -21.67
N ALA A 143 10.46 13.30 -22.51
CA ALA A 143 9.94 12.50 -23.61
C ALA A 143 10.79 12.54 -24.89
N ASP A 144 11.76 13.46 -25.00
CA ASP A 144 12.59 13.65 -26.17
C ASP A 144 13.51 12.46 -26.44
N PRO A 145 13.83 12.16 -27.70
CA PRO A 145 14.74 11.07 -28.07
C PRO A 145 16.11 11.14 -27.38
N ALA A 146 16.66 12.33 -27.18
CA ALA A 146 17.95 12.52 -26.51
C ALA A 146 17.95 12.05 -25.05
N PHE A 147 16.84 12.29 -24.32
CA PHE A 147 16.70 11.77 -22.96
C PHE A 147 16.56 10.26 -22.96
N ARG A 148 15.81 9.68 -23.91
CA ARG A 148 15.69 8.24 -24.03
C ARG A 148 17.05 7.55 -24.31
N GLU A 149 17.87 8.13 -25.18
CA GLU A 149 19.23 7.65 -25.45
C GLU A 149 20.11 7.77 -24.20
N PHE A 150 20.00 8.86 -23.48
CA PHE A 150 20.74 9.11 -22.24
C PHE A 150 20.39 8.06 -21.18
N PHE A 151 19.11 7.90 -20.85
CA PHE A 151 18.65 6.91 -19.83
C PHE A 151 18.89 5.48 -20.23
N GLY A 152 18.96 5.16 -21.53
CA GLY A 152 19.32 3.84 -22.02
C GLY A 152 20.75 3.38 -21.66
N LYS A 153 21.58 4.25 -21.10
CA LYS A 153 22.91 3.91 -20.56
C LYS A 153 22.82 3.36 -19.13
N PHE A 154 21.73 3.59 -18.43
CA PHE A 154 21.49 3.22 -17.04
C PHE A 154 20.51 2.06 -16.94
N SER A 155 20.57 1.31 -15.82
CA SER A 155 19.64 0.23 -15.53
C SER A 155 18.91 0.40 -14.21
N LEU A 156 17.67 -0.07 -14.18
CA LEU A 156 16.82 -0.13 -12.98
C LEU A 156 16.61 -1.58 -12.59
N HIS A 157 16.79 -1.90 -11.32
CA HIS A 157 16.55 -3.23 -10.78
C HIS A 157 15.57 -3.14 -9.62
N VAL A 158 14.61 -4.06 -9.55
CA VAL A 158 13.66 -4.19 -8.44
C VAL A 158 13.35 -5.65 -8.19
N GLY A 159 13.34 -6.05 -6.93
CA GLY A 159 12.83 -7.36 -6.51
C GLY A 159 11.34 -7.25 -6.24
N SER A 160 10.48 -7.92 -7.02
CA SER A 160 9.03 -7.86 -6.82
C SER A 160 8.32 -8.98 -7.56
N THR A 161 7.41 -9.66 -6.88
CA THR A 161 6.50 -10.64 -7.51
C THR A 161 5.21 -10.00 -8.05
N GLY A 162 5.04 -8.68 -7.91
CA GLY A 162 3.75 -8.06 -8.14
C GLY A 162 3.79 -6.60 -8.60
N ASN A 163 2.95 -5.82 -7.97
CA ASN A 163 2.57 -4.47 -8.40
C ASN A 163 3.71 -3.44 -8.36
N LEU A 164 4.72 -3.61 -7.48
CA LEU A 164 5.88 -2.71 -7.47
C LEU A 164 6.73 -2.89 -8.74
N GLY A 165 7.01 -4.14 -9.11
CA GLY A 165 7.71 -4.44 -10.36
C GLY A 165 7.00 -3.88 -11.59
N LEU A 166 5.66 -3.97 -11.63
CA LEU A 166 4.85 -3.33 -12.68
C LEU A 166 5.01 -1.81 -12.69
N SER A 167 4.97 -1.16 -11.53
CA SER A 167 5.09 0.30 -11.44
C SER A 167 6.46 0.79 -11.90
N VAL A 168 7.54 0.18 -11.39
CA VAL A 168 8.93 0.51 -11.78
C VAL A 168 9.19 0.15 -13.24
N GLY A 169 8.70 -1.02 -13.69
CA GLY A 169 8.86 -1.47 -15.06
C GLY A 169 8.25 -0.52 -16.09
N VAL A 170 7.00 -0.11 -15.87
CA VAL A 170 6.28 0.77 -16.79
C VAL A 170 6.92 2.15 -16.89
N ILE A 171 7.25 2.78 -15.77
CA ILE A 171 7.88 4.11 -15.78
C ILE A 171 9.32 4.06 -16.29
N GLY A 172 10.09 3.03 -15.93
CA GLY A 172 11.44 2.83 -16.43
C GLY A 172 11.48 2.68 -17.96
N ALA A 173 10.58 1.88 -18.53
CA ALA A 173 10.42 1.74 -19.98
C ALA A 173 9.99 3.05 -20.66
N ALA A 174 9.16 3.88 -20.00
CA ALA A 174 8.74 5.17 -20.53
C ALA A 174 9.89 6.16 -20.67
N PHE A 175 10.84 6.17 -19.73
CA PHE A 175 12.10 6.93 -19.83
C PHE A 175 13.10 6.32 -20.81
N GLY A 176 13.09 4.99 -20.98
CA GLY A 176 14.05 4.27 -21.78
C GLY A 176 15.19 3.62 -20.99
N PHE A 177 15.08 3.52 -19.66
CA PHE A 177 15.98 2.73 -18.82
C PHE A 177 15.98 1.25 -19.21
N LYS A 178 17.11 0.57 -19.02
CA LYS A 178 17.18 -0.89 -19.04
C LYS A 178 16.59 -1.41 -17.74
N THR A 179 15.32 -1.80 -17.75
CA THR A 179 14.63 -2.19 -16.52
C THR A 179 14.57 -3.71 -16.37
N CYS A 180 15.00 -4.22 -15.23
CA CYS A 180 14.98 -5.62 -14.86
C CYS A 180 14.19 -5.84 -13.56
N VAL A 181 13.16 -6.69 -13.61
CA VAL A 181 12.39 -7.11 -12.44
C VAL A 181 12.82 -8.54 -12.06
N HIS A 182 13.26 -8.69 -10.82
CA HIS A 182 13.67 -9.96 -10.23
C HIS A 182 12.46 -10.59 -9.51
N MET A 183 12.01 -11.76 -10.01
CA MET A 183 10.79 -12.42 -9.55
C MET A 183 11.07 -13.85 -9.13
N SER A 184 10.34 -14.36 -8.13
CA SER A 184 10.32 -15.81 -7.87
C SER A 184 9.57 -16.54 -9.00
N ALA A 185 9.93 -17.80 -9.24
CA ALA A 185 9.35 -18.59 -10.33
C ALA A 185 7.83 -18.82 -10.18
N ASP A 186 7.32 -18.82 -8.94
CA ASP A 186 5.91 -18.98 -8.60
C ASP A 186 5.07 -17.70 -8.76
N ALA A 187 5.69 -16.55 -9.08
CA ALA A 187 4.94 -15.35 -9.40
C ALA A 187 3.99 -15.55 -10.58
N LYS A 188 2.82 -14.91 -10.52
CA LYS A 188 1.74 -15.08 -11.51
C LYS A 188 2.21 -14.80 -12.94
N GLN A 189 1.97 -15.75 -13.85
CA GLN A 189 2.46 -15.70 -15.22
C GLN A 189 2.01 -14.44 -15.97
N TRP A 190 0.74 -14.03 -15.81
CA TRP A 190 0.22 -12.84 -16.47
C TRP A 190 0.99 -11.55 -16.11
N LYS A 191 1.53 -11.45 -14.87
CA LYS A 191 2.35 -10.31 -14.44
C LYS A 191 3.69 -10.29 -15.17
N LYS A 192 4.32 -11.47 -15.31
CA LYS A 192 5.57 -11.64 -16.08
C LYS A 192 5.37 -11.26 -17.54
N ASP A 193 4.28 -11.71 -18.14
CA ASP A 193 3.96 -11.46 -19.54
C ASP A 193 3.63 -9.98 -19.78
N LEU A 194 2.91 -9.34 -18.87
CA LEU A 194 2.65 -7.90 -18.93
C LEU A 194 3.95 -7.08 -18.87
N LEU A 195 4.87 -7.40 -17.97
CA LEU A 195 6.17 -6.75 -17.91
C LEU A 195 6.96 -6.91 -19.20
N ARG A 196 7.08 -8.15 -19.71
CA ARG A 196 7.77 -8.45 -20.98
C ARG A 196 7.15 -7.71 -22.16
N SER A 197 5.81 -7.61 -22.24
CA SER A 197 5.11 -6.87 -23.28
C SER A 197 5.42 -5.35 -23.25
N ARG A 198 5.88 -4.83 -22.13
CA ARG A 198 6.30 -3.44 -21.95
C ARG A 198 7.81 -3.24 -22.15
N GLY A 199 8.54 -4.29 -22.60
CA GLY A 199 9.97 -4.23 -22.83
C GLY A 199 10.84 -4.32 -21.58
N VAL A 200 10.28 -4.82 -20.48
CA VAL A 200 10.96 -5.02 -19.20
C VAL A 200 11.57 -6.43 -19.17
N GLU A 201 12.83 -6.54 -18.76
CA GLU A 201 13.46 -7.83 -18.49
C GLU A 201 12.88 -8.44 -17.21
N VAL A 202 12.46 -9.71 -17.29
CA VAL A 202 11.99 -10.46 -16.12
C VAL A 202 12.98 -11.60 -15.89
N ARG A 203 13.69 -11.53 -14.76
CA ARG A 203 14.60 -12.61 -14.29
C ARG A 203 13.88 -13.43 -13.23
N GLU A 204 13.72 -14.72 -13.53
CA GLU A 204 13.05 -15.67 -12.66
C GLU A 204 14.05 -16.46 -11.83
N TYR A 205 13.74 -16.65 -10.57
CA TYR A 205 14.54 -17.41 -9.60
C TYR A 205 13.74 -18.58 -9.07
N ALA A 206 14.35 -19.76 -9.03
CA ALA A 206 13.72 -20.98 -8.50
C ALA A 206 13.53 -20.96 -6.97
N SER A 207 14.12 -19.97 -6.29
CA SER A 207 14.02 -19.70 -4.87
C SER A 207 12.89 -18.71 -4.55
N ASP A 208 12.69 -18.42 -3.26
CA ASP A 208 11.68 -17.49 -2.77
C ASP A 208 11.94 -16.03 -3.15
N TYR A 209 10.99 -15.17 -2.79
CA TYR A 209 11.05 -13.73 -3.01
C TYR A 209 12.30 -13.09 -2.43
N SER A 210 12.69 -13.45 -1.19
CA SER A 210 13.83 -12.83 -0.50
C SER A 210 15.14 -13.09 -1.24
N ALA A 211 15.32 -14.30 -1.79
CA ALA A 211 16.49 -14.63 -2.58
C ALA A 211 16.52 -13.89 -3.94
N ALA A 212 15.35 -13.69 -4.58
CA ALA A 212 15.25 -12.89 -5.80
C ALA A 212 15.64 -11.42 -5.54
N VAL A 213 15.17 -10.83 -4.45
CA VAL A 213 15.53 -9.47 -3.99
C VAL A 213 17.03 -9.36 -3.74
N ALA A 214 17.62 -10.30 -2.98
CA ALA A 214 19.04 -10.30 -2.66
C ALA A 214 19.91 -10.43 -3.92
N ALA A 215 19.53 -11.26 -4.88
CA ALA A 215 20.22 -11.42 -6.15
C ALA A 215 20.15 -10.13 -6.99
N GLY A 216 19.00 -9.49 -7.07
CA GLY A 216 18.82 -8.22 -7.78
C GLY A 216 19.64 -7.10 -7.16
N ARG A 217 19.62 -6.96 -5.83
CA ARG A 217 20.43 -5.98 -5.09
C ARG A 217 21.94 -6.18 -5.36
N LYS A 218 22.41 -7.41 -5.30
CA LYS A 218 23.82 -7.74 -5.59
C LYS A 218 24.24 -7.38 -7.02
N LEU A 219 23.36 -7.63 -8.00
CA LEU A 219 23.64 -7.27 -9.40
C LEU A 219 23.72 -5.76 -9.59
N ALA A 220 22.80 -5.00 -8.99
CA ALA A 220 22.83 -3.56 -9.07
C ALA A 220 24.06 -2.95 -8.37
N GLN A 221 24.47 -3.50 -7.22
CA GLN A 221 25.67 -3.04 -6.50
C GLN A 221 26.98 -3.28 -7.30
N ALA A 222 26.98 -4.21 -8.23
CA ALA A 222 28.16 -4.51 -9.06
C ALA A 222 28.31 -3.59 -10.27
N ASP A 223 27.29 -2.79 -10.60
CA ASP A 223 27.28 -1.90 -11.77
C ASP A 223 26.99 -0.45 -11.32
N PRO A 224 27.95 0.48 -11.49
CA PRO A 224 27.74 1.88 -11.09
C PRO A 224 26.66 2.62 -11.91
N ALA A 225 26.24 2.06 -13.05
CA ALA A 225 25.14 2.58 -13.86
C ALA A 225 23.77 1.97 -13.48
N ALA A 226 23.74 1.10 -12.46
CA ALA A 226 22.52 0.44 -11.99
C ALA A 226 21.97 1.11 -10.74
N TYR A 227 20.63 1.24 -10.69
CA TYR A 227 19.88 1.67 -9.52
C TYR A 227 18.98 0.54 -9.03
N PHE A 228 19.00 0.26 -7.73
CA PHE A 228 18.13 -0.74 -7.11
C PHE A 228 17.02 -0.08 -6.31
N VAL A 229 15.77 -0.35 -6.70
CA VAL A 229 14.58 0.08 -5.95
C VAL A 229 14.36 -0.87 -4.78
N ASP A 230 14.55 -0.37 -3.56
CA ASP A 230 14.51 -1.16 -2.33
C ASP A 230 13.21 -0.93 -1.56
N ASP A 231 12.24 -1.82 -1.69
CA ASP A 231 10.91 -1.72 -1.03
C ASP A 231 11.00 -1.71 0.52
N GLU A 232 12.12 -2.17 1.09
CA GLU A 232 12.35 -2.22 2.52
C GLU A 232 12.98 -0.95 3.11
N GLN A 233 13.77 -0.19 2.31
CA GLN A 233 14.63 0.87 2.81
C GLN A 233 14.45 2.22 2.09
N SER A 234 13.66 2.28 1.00
CA SER A 234 13.55 3.49 0.21
C SER A 234 12.71 4.57 0.90
N SER A 235 13.35 5.70 1.22
CA SER A 235 12.68 6.93 1.65
C SER A 235 11.88 7.57 0.51
N ASP A 236 12.31 7.42 -0.74
CA ASP A 236 11.61 7.96 -1.90
C ASP A 236 10.28 7.25 -2.13
N LEU A 237 10.27 5.90 -2.08
CA LEU A 237 9.01 5.16 -2.10
C LEU A 237 8.05 5.67 -1.02
N PHE A 238 8.54 5.80 0.21
CA PHE A 238 7.75 6.24 1.35
C PHE A 238 7.17 7.65 1.15
N LEU A 239 7.98 8.61 0.72
CA LEU A 239 7.54 9.98 0.43
C LEU A 239 6.53 10.03 -0.72
N GLY A 240 6.73 9.24 -1.78
CA GLY A 240 5.79 9.11 -2.88
C GLY A 240 4.40 8.63 -2.41
N TYR A 241 4.36 7.68 -1.49
CA TYR A 241 3.10 7.25 -0.86
C TYR A 241 2.49 8.32 0.04
N ALA A 242 3.30 9.06 0.80
CA ALA A 242 2.81 10.10 1.72
C ALA A 242 2.07 11.24 1.01
N VAL A 243 2.43 11.55 -0.25
CA VAL A 243 1.73 12.56 -1.08
C VAL A 243 0.23 12.24 -1.25
N ALA A 244 -0.16 10.96 -1.16
CA ALA A 244 -1.56 10.55 -1.31
C ALA A 244 -2.50 11.27 -0.33
N ALA A 245 -2.03 11.59 0.88
CA ALA A 245 -2.83 12.24 1.90
C ALA A 245 -3.32 13.63 1.49
N GLY A 246 -2.44 14.48 0.95
CA GLY A 246 -2.82 15.82 0.47
C GLY A 246 -3.75 15.79 -0.75
N ARG A 247 -3.68 14.73 -1.54
CA ARG A 247 -4.61 14.51 -2.65
C ARG A 247 -5.96 14.01 -2.17
N LEU A 248 -5.98 13.10 -1.18
CA LEU A 248 -7.20 12.66 -0.52
C LEU A 248 -7.91 13.83 0.17
N GLN A 249 -7.19 14.71 0.87
CA GLN A 249 -7.75 15.92 1.46
C GLN A 249 -8.57 16.72 0.45
N LYS A 250 -8.00 17.01 -0.73
CA LYS A 250 -8.72 17.72 -1.79
C LYS A 250 -9.97 17.01 -2.28
N GLN A 251 -9.96 15.68 -2.29
CA GLN A 251 -11.14 14.89 -2.66
C GLN A 251 -12.22 14.94 -1.59
N LEU A 252 -11.86 14.85 -0.31
CA LEU A 252 -12.78 15.01 0.81
C LEU A 252 -13.40 16.41 0.84
N ASP A 253 -12.58 17.44 0.66
CA ASP A 253 -13.04 18.84 0.58
C ASP A 253 -14.06 19.03 -0.57
N ALA A 254 -13.77 18.45 -1.75
CA ALA A 254 -14.67 18.49 -2.90
C ALA A 254 -16.00 17.74 -2.66
N MET A 255 -16.02 16.74 -1.76
CA MET A 255 -17.23 16.03 -1.31
C MET A 255 -17.92 16.72 -0.14
N GLY A 256 -17.40 17.84 0.39
CA GLY A 256 -17.92 18.52 1.56
C GLY A 256 -17.76 17.72 2.87
N ILE A 257 -16.78 16.81 2.93
CA ILE A 257 -16.49 15.98 4.10
C ILE A 257 -15.48 16.71 4.98
N ILE A 258 -15.91 17.03 6.19
CA ILE A 258 -15.08 17.66 7.22
C ILE A 258 -14.35 16.57 8.02
N VAL A 259 -13.08 16.81 8.33
CA VAL A 259 -12.28 15.94 9.20
C VAL A 259 -11.78 16.77 10.39
N ASP A 260 -12.34 16.51 11.56
CA ASP A 260 -12.00 17.14 12.84
C ASP A 260 -12.22 16.15 13.99
N ASP A 261 -12.12 16.60 15.25
CA ASP A 261 -12.30 15.76 16.42
C ASP A 261 -13.75 15.25 16.61
N ALA A 262 -14.74 15.94 16.06
CA ALA A 262 -16.14 15.49 16.04
C ALA A 262 -16.48 14.59 14.84
N HIS A 263 -15.66 14.65 13.77
CA HIS A 263 -15.84 13.93 12.52
C HIS A 263 -14.50 13.29 12.10
N PRO A 264 -14.00 12.27 12.80
CA PRO A 264 -12.71 11.67 12.51
C PRO A 264 -12.73 10.92 11.18
N LEU A 265 -11.53 10.78 10.59
CA LEU A 265 -11.28 9.98 9.42
C LEU A 265 -10.66 8.65 9.84
N VAL A 266 -11.29 7.53 9.52
CA VAL A 266 -10.76 6.18 9.76
C VAL A 266 -10.34 5.57 8.44
N VAL A 267 -9.07 5.19 8.31
CA VAL A 267 -8.52 4.68 7.06
C VAL A 267 -7.95 3.27 7.27
N TYR A 268 -8.44 2.33 6.46
CA TYR A 268 -8.06 0.92 6.50
C TYR A 268 -7.06 0.61 5.38
N LEU A 269 -5.86 0.26 5.76
CA LEU A 269 -4.68 0.20 4.90
C LEU A 269 -4.15 -1.24 4.82
N PRO A 270 -4.35 -1.96 3.70
CA PRO A 270 -3.68 -3.24 3.48
C PRO A 270 -2.17 -3.10 3.57
N CYS A 271 -1.53 -3.95 4.39
CA CYS A 271 -0.12 -3.90 4.71
C CYS A 271 0.60 -5.18 4.30
N GLY A 272 1.68 -5.05 3.56
CA GLY A 272 2.69 -6.07 3.32
C GLY A 272 4.00 -5.64 3.98
N VAL A 273 5.06 -5.33 3.21
CA VAL A 273 6.33 -4.81 3.76
C VAL A 273 6.17 -3.50 4.55
N GLY A 274 5.09 -2.76 4.29
CA GLY A 274 4.70 -1.55 5.02
C GLY A 274 4.82 -0.23 4.26
N GLY A 275 5.57 -0.16 3.14
CA GLY A 275 5.87 1.10 2.45
C GLY A 275 4.63 1.94 2.10
N ALA A 276 3.66 1.34 1.41
CA ALA A 276 2.45 2.05 0.99
C ALA A 276 1.56 2.46 2.19
N PRO A 277 1.13 1.54 3.08
CA PRO A 277 0.31 1.93 4.23
C PRO A 277 1.04 2.89 5.18
N GLY A 278 2.36 2.70 5.35
CA GLY A 278 3.18 3.58 6.19
C GLY A 278 3.25 5.00 5.67
N GLY A 279 3.58 5.19 4.40
CA GLY A 279 3.63 6.52 3.79
C GLY A 279 2.28 7.21 3.81
N ILE A 280 1.19 6.50 3.47
CA ILE A 280 -0.17 7.05 3.52
C ILE A 280 -0.55 7.45 4.95
N CYS A 281 -0.34 6.56 5.93
CA CYS A 281 -0.58 6.86 7.35
C CYS A 281 0.19 8.11 7.78
N TYR A 282 1.47 8.16 7.46
CA TYR A 282 2.35 9.28 7.79
C TYR A 282 1.82 10.61 7.22
N GLY A 283 1.51 10.65 5.93
CA GLY A 283 0.95 11.84 5.30
C GLY A 283 -0.40 12.26 5.87
N LEU A 284 -1.27 11.31 6.25
CA LEU A 284 -2.55 11.59 6.89
C LEU A 284 -2.36 12.21 8.28
N LYS A 285 -1.38 11.73 9.05
CA LYS A 285 -1.03 12.29 10.35
C LYS A 285 -0.45 13.69 10.23
N GLU A 286 0.34 13.98 9.20
CA GLU A 286 0.85 15.33 8.92
C GLU A 286 -0.26 16.35 8.62
N ILE A 287 -1.39 15.91 8.06
CA ILE A 287 -2.51 16.79 7.70
C ILE A 287 -3.54 16.89 8.82
N TYR A 288 -3.94 15.76 9.41
CA TYR A 288 -5.09 15.67 10.29
C TYR A 288 -4.72 15.35 11.75
N GLY A 289 -3.44 15.10 12.05
CA GLY A 289 -3.01 14.71 13.39
C GLY A 289 -3.76 13.48 13.90
N ASP A 290 -4.29 13.57 15.12
CA ASP A 290 -5.05 12.49 15.74
C ASP A 290 -6.48 12.34 15.20
N ASN A 291 -6.97 13.29 14.40
CA ASN A 291 -8.26 13.17 13.71
C ASN A 291 -8.21 12.14 12.56
N ALA A 292 -7.02 11.72 12.11
CA ALA A 292 -6.86 10.57 11.25
C ALA A 292 -6.51 9.32 12.07
N VAL A 293 -7.33 8.28 11.98
CA VAL A 293 -7.13 6.97 12.59
C VAL A 293 -6.74 5.99 11.51
N CYS A 294 -5.50 5.49 11.56
CA CYS A 294 -4.97 4.55 10.58
C CYS A 294 -4.97 3.13 11.15
N CYS A 295 -5.65 2.23 10.46
CA CYS A 295 -5.76 0.82 10.81
C CYS A 295 -5.04 0.00 9.74
N TYR A 296 -4.02 -0.78 10.11
CA TYR A 296 -3.38 -1.71 9.19
C TYR A 296 -4.15 -3.02 9.14
N VAL A 297 -3.97 -3.76 8.06
CA VAL A 297 -4.55 -5.09 7.91
C VAL A 297 -3.64 -5.98 7.09
N GLU A 298 -3.35 -7.16 7.62
CA GLU A 298 -2.45 -8.15 7.03
C GLU A 298 -3.12 -9.54 6.93
N PRO A 299 -2.64 -10.43 6.05
CA PRO A 299 -3.12 -11.82 6.04
C PRO A 299 -2.68 -12.57 7.30
N THR A 300 -3.52 -13.47 7.82
CA THR A 300 -3.17 -14.33 8.98
C THR A 300 -1.90 -15.14 8.78
N GLN A 301 -1.51 -15.43 7.54
CA GLN A 301 -0.30 -16.20 7.21
C GLN A 301 0.95 -15.35 6.96
N ALA A 302 0.80 -14.02 6.87
CA ALA A 302 1.90 -13.09 6.60
C ALA A 302 1.74 -11.76 7.36
N PRO A 303 1.48 -11.75 8.70
CA PRO A 303 1.29 -10.55 9.48
C PRO A 303 2.63 -9.99 9.99
N CYS A 304 3.52 -9.61 9.08
CA CYS A 304 4.89 -9.27 9.43
C CYS A 304 4.99 -7.92 10.17
N MET A 305 4.18 -6.93 9.81
CA MET A 305 4.17 -5.62 10.46
C MET A 305 3.57 -5.72 11.86
N LEU A 306 2.48 -6.46 12.01
CA LEU A 306 1.88 -6.78 13.31
C LEU A 306 2.90 -7.43 14.26
N LEU A 307 3.65 -8.43 13.76
CA LEU A 307 4.72 -9.07 14.55
C LEU A 307 5.81 -8.06 14.91
N GLY A 308 6.25 -7.24 13.97
CA GLY A 308 7.29 -6.24 14.20
C GLY A 308 6.91 -5.23 15.27
N LEU A 309 5.73 -4.63 15.14
CA LEU A 309 5.20 -3.61 16.06
C LEU A 309 4.77 -4.22 17.39
N GLY A 310 3.97 -5.30 17.37
CA GLY A 310 3.43 -5.94 18.58
C GLY A 310 4.48 -6.57 19.48
N THR A 311 5.65 -6.96 18.94
CA THR A 311 6.77 -7.46 19.73
C THR A 311 7.84 -6.39 20.03
N GLY A 312 7.78 -5.23 19.36
CA GLY A 312 8.83 -4.20 19.41
C GLY A 312 10.14 -4.61 18.73
N LYS A 313 10.18 -5.74 18.00
CA LYS A 313 11.39 -6.23 17.33
C LYS A 313 11.62 -5.65 15.95
N MET A 314 10.60 -4.97 15.39
CA MET A 314 10.63 -4.35 14.06
C MET A 314 11.06 -5.38 12.98
N GLU A 315 12.08 -5.07 12.18
CA GLU A 315 12.65 -5.97 11.17
C GLU A 315 13.38 -7.20 11.73
N ASN A 316 13.57 -7.29 13.04
CA ASN A 316 14.29 -8.40 13.66
C ASN A 316 13.41 -9.61 14.01
N ILE A 317 12.21 -9.66 13.47
CA ILE A 317 11.30 -10.81 13.52
C ILE A 317 10.66 -11.03 12.15
N SER A 318 10.35 -12.28 11.85
CA SER A 318 9.67 -12.69 10.62
C SER A 318 8.51 -13.63 10.92
N CYS A 319 7.62 -13.80 9.95
CA CYS A 319 6.51 -14.76 10.02
C CYS A 319 7.02 -16.21 10.22
N ALA A 320 8.16 -16.57 9.63
CA ALA A 320 8.77 -17.87 9.79
C ALA A 320 9.24 -18.15 11.24
N ASP A 321 9.63 -17.11 12.00
CA ASP A 321 10.07 -17.26 13.39
C ASP A 321 8.94 -17.68 14.33
N VAL A 322 7.69 -17.53 13.92
CA VAL A 322 6.49 -18.00 14.65
C VAL A 322 5.79 -19.16 13.95
N GLY A 323 6.42 -19.75 12.92
CA GLY A 323 5.95 -20.97 12.25
C GLY A 323 4.94 -20.75 11.11
N LEU A 324 4.72 -19.50 10.68
CA LEU A 324 3.83 -19.19 9.57
C LEU A 324 4.48 -19.44 8.20
N SER A 325 3.65 -19.85 7.23
CA SER A 325 4.11 -20.22 5.89
C SER A 325 4.37 -19.03 4.96
N GLY A 326 3.79 -17.86 5.24
CA GLY A 326 3.78 -16.70 4.36
C GLY A 326 2.89 -16.86 3.11
N LYS A 327 2.19 -18.01 2.94
CA LYS A 327 1.35 -18.29 1.77
C LYS A 327 -0.07 -17.76 1.98
N THR A 328 -0.52 -16.89 1.09
CA THR A 328 -1.85 -16.27 1.14
C THR A 328 -2.33 -15.93 -0.27
N ALA A 329 -3.66 -15.86 -0.45
CA ALA A 329 -4.29 -15.34 -1.66
C ALA A 329 -4.03 -13.84 -1.86
N ALA A 330 -3.70 -13.12 -0.79
CA ALA A 330 -3.31 -11.72 -0.82
C ALA A 330 -1.83 -11.57 -1.24
N ASP A 331 -1.50 -11.93 -2.48
CA ASP A 331 -0.13 -11.96 -2.99
C ASP A 331 0.62 -10.61 -2.87
N GLY A 332 -0.10 -9.49 -2.95
CA GLY A 332 0.46 -8.14 -2.71
C GLY A 332 0.83 -7.85 -1.26
N LEU A 333 0.41 -8.70 -0.31
CA LEU A 333 0.67 -8.59 1.13
C LEU A 333 1.50 -9.76 1.67
N ALA A 334 1.89 -10.72 0.80
CA ALA A 334 2.61 -11.94 1.18
C ALA A 334 4.09 -11.64 1.47
N VAL A 335 4.36 -10.94 2.56
CA VAL A 335 5.70 -10.53 2.97
C VAL A 335 6.03 -11.12 4.34
N GLY A 336 7.19 -11.77 4.43
CA GLY A 336 7.61 -12.47 5.65
C GLY A 336 8.25 -11.58 6.72
N ARG A 337 8.70 -10.37 6.37
CA ARG A 337 9.43 -9.46 7.27
C ARG A 337 9.06 -8.00 6.98
N PRO A 338 8.80 -7.15 7.99
CA PRO A 338 8.44 -5.75 7.76
C PRO A 338 9.67 -4.90 7.41
N SER A 339 9.43 -3.78 6.76
CA SER A 339 10.44 -2.72 6.65
C SER A 339 10.73 -2.11 8.04
N GLY A 340 11.99 -2.13 8.42
CA GLY A 340 12.42 -1.48 9.68
C GLY A 340 12.30 0.05 9.62
N LEU A 341 12.51 0.65 8.45
CA LEU A 341 12.28 2.08 8.22
C LEU A 341 10.82 2.44 8.54
N VAL A 342 9.88 1.70 7.92
CA VAL A 342 8.44 1.97 8.07
C VAL A 342 7.95 1.67 9.47
N ALA A 343 8.32 0.51 10.04
CA ALA A 343 7.91 0.13 11.39
C ALA A 343 8.28 1.23 12.41
N ARG A 344 9.53 1.71 12.39
CA ARG A 344 9.97 2.82 13.26
C ARG A 344 9.29 4.16 12.96
N ALA A 345 9.05 4.46 11.68
CA ALA A 345 8.38 5.72 11.31
C ALA A 345 6.91 5.75 11.75
N THR A 346 6.27 4.60 11.91
CA THR A 346 4.82 4.50 12.17
C THR A 346 4.47 3.89 13.53
N GLU A 347 5.44 3.41 14.31
CA GLU A 347 5.25 2.81 15.64
C GLU A 347 4.29 3.61 16.54
N HIS A 348 4.45 4.93 16.56
CA HIS A 348 3.62 5.80 17.40
C HIS A 348 2.41 6.41 16.68
N LEU A 349 2.20 6.09 15.40
CA LEU A 349 1.17 6.70 14.54
C LEU A 349 0.00 5.75 14.24
N VAL A 350 0.27 4.46 14.05
CA VAL A 350 -0.74 3.44 13.77
C VAL A 350 -1.62 3.25 14.99
N SER A 351 -2.92 3.21 14.79
CA SER A 351 -3.89 3.10 15.89
C SER A 351 -4.21 1.65 16.25
N CYS A 352 -4.38 0.81 15.26
CA CYS A 352 -4.68 -0.61 15.42
C CYS A 352 -4.29 -1.39 14.17
N GLU A 353 -4.26 -2.70 14.30
CA GLU A 353 -4.03 -3.62 13.20
C GLU A 353 -4.92 -4.85 13.33
N ALA A 354 -5.42 -5.35 12.19
CA ALA A 354 -6.21 -6.57 12.11
C ALA A 354 -5.56 -7.60 11.20
N THR A 355 -5.78 -8.88 11.44
CA THR A 355 -5.44 -9.91 10.46
C THR A 355 -6.69 -10.50 9.83
N VAL A 356 -6.56 -11.02 8.60
CA VAL A 356 -7.65 -11.55 7.79
C VAL A 356 -7.29 -12.88 7.16
N ASN A 357 -8.22 -13.84 7.14
CA ASN A 357 -8.06 -15.09 6.43
C ASN A 357 -8.40 -14.94 4.93
N ASP A 358 -7.83 -15.82 4.10
CA ASP A 358 -7.99 -15.76 2.64
C ASP A 358 -9.44 -15.91 2.16
N ARG A 359 -10.27 -16.72 2.84
CA ARG A 359 -11.66 -16.94 2.44
C ARG A 359 -12.49 -15.69 2.64
N ALA A 360 -12.23 -14.93 3.72
CA ALA A 360 -12.86 -13.64 3.94
C ALA A 360 -12.54 -12.64 2.83
N LEU A 361 -11.31 -12.64 2.31
CA LEU A 361 -10.90 -11.76 1.20
C LEU A 361 -11.76 -12.01 -0.06
N TYR A 362 -11.90 -13.27 -0.46
CA TYR A 362 -12.74 -13.64 -1.61
C TYR A 362 -14.22 -13.32 -1.38
N ARG A 363 -14.71 -13.46 -0.13
CA ARG A 363 -16.08 -13.09 0.20
C ARG A 363 -16.34 -11.60 0.02
N TYR A 364 -15.44 -10.73 0.49
CA TYR A 364 -15.52 -9.28 0.27
C TYR A 364 -15.39 -8.91 -1.21
N GLN A 365 -14.46 -9.56 -1.92
CA GLN A 365 -14.25 -9.33 -3.35
C GLN A 365 -15.52 -9.60 -4.15
N ARG A 366 -16.12 -10.78 -3.95
CA ARG A 366 -17.37 -11.17 -4.62
C ARG A 366 -18.49 -10.18 -4.28
N GLN A 367 -18.62 -9.81 -3.02
CA GLN A 367 -19.70 -8.92 -2.60
C GLN A 367 -19.54 -7.50 -3.17
N LEU A 368 -18.32 -6.96 -3.20
CA LEU A 368 -18.06 -5.66 -3.82
C LEU A 368 -18.39 -5.68 -5.32
N TRP A 369 -18.09 -6.79 -5.99
CA TRP A 369 -18.49 -6.98 -7.39
C TRP A 369 -19.99 -7.01 -7.56
N ASP A 370 -20.70 -7.76 -6.73
CA ASP A 370 -22.14 -7.95 -6.83
C ASP A 370 -22.94 -6.68 -6.48
N THR A 371 -22.44 -5.84 -5.55
CA THR A 371 -23.13 -4.62 -5.09
C THR A 371 -22.73 -3.36 -5.85
N GLU A 372 -21.44 -3.20 -6.17
CA GLU A 372 -20.90 -1.95 -6.71
C GLU A 372 -20.38 -2.10 -8.16
N GLY A 373 -20.28 -3.32 -8.69
CA GLY A 373 -19.67 -3.60 -9.99
C GLY A 373 -18.16 -3.30 -10.02
N ILE A 374 -17.49 -3.29 -8.85
CA ILE A 374 -16.08 -2.97 -8.74
C ILE A 374 -15.29 -4.24 -8.46
N PHE A 375 -14.34 -4.58 -9.34
CA PHE A 375 -13.37 -5.64 -9.11
C PHE A 375 -12.08 -5.08 -8.55
N ILE A 376 -11.61 -5.67 -7.44
CA ILE A 376 -10.30 -5.44 -6.85
C ILE A 376 -9.66 -6.79 -6.50
N GLU A 377 -8.32 -6.86 -6.45
CA GLU A 377 -7.62 -8.11 -6.08
C GLU A 377 -7.82 -8.46 -4.60
N PRO A 378 -7.65 -9.75 -4.18
CA PRO A 378 -7.85 -10.17 -2.79
C PRO A 378 -7.09 -9.32 -1.77
N SER A 379 -5.84 -8.97 -2.04
CA SER A 379 -5.04 -8.05 -1.20
C SER A 379 -5.74 -6.73 -0.91
N ALA A 380 -6.43 -6.18 -1.91
CA ALA A 380 -7.13 -4.90 -1.79
C ALA A 380 -8.43 -4.99 -0.97
N CYS A 381 -8.97 -6.20 -0.78
CA CYS A 381 -10.18 -6.45 0.00
C CYS A 381 -9.93 -6.47 1.51
N ALA A 382 -8.67 -6.56 1.94
CA ALA A 382 -8.33 -6.72 3.35
C ALA A 382 -8.89 -5.61 4.24
N GLY A 383 -8.95 -4.37 3.74
CA GLY A 383 -9.50 -3.22 4.47
C GLY A 383 -10.93 -3.40 4.95
N PHE A 384 -11.78 -4.15 4.23
CA PHE A 384 -13.14 -4.46 4.67
C PHE A 384 -13.16 -5.28 5.96
N HIS A 385 -12.19 -6.20 6.10
CA HIS A 385 -12.12 -7.01 7.31
C HIS A 385 -11.73 -6.18 8.53
N SER A 386 -10.76 -5.29 8.39
CA SER A 386 -10.35 -4.38 9.47
C SER A 386 -11.51 -3.47 9.90
N TYR A 387 -12.34 -2.98 8.96
CA TYR A 387 -13.58 -2.24 9.27
C TYR A 387 -14.53 -3.07 10.14
N VAL A 388 -14.78 -4.33 9.78
CA VAL A 388 -15.65 -5.25 10.52
C VAL A 388 -15.07 -5.56 11.90
N GLN A 389 -13.77 -5.85 12.00
CA GLN A 389 -13.13 -6.19 13.28
C GLN A 389 -13.06 -4.99 14.22
N LEU A 390 -12.83 -3.78 13.70
CA LEU A 390 -12.90 -2.57 14.52
C LEU A 390 -14.31 -2.35 15.09
N ALA A 391 -15.36 -2.53 14.28
CA ALA A 391 -16.74 -2.38 14.74
C ALA A 391 -17.07 -3.38 15.86
N ARG A 392 -16.63 -4.64 15.72
CA ARG A 392 -16.79 -5.68 16.75
C ARG A 392 -16.02 -5.37 18.02
N ALA A 393 -14.76 -4.95 17.89
CA ALA A 393 -13.93 -4.59 19.03
C ALA A 393 -14.51 -3.40 19.81
N CYS A 394 -15.03 -2.39 19.12
CA CYS A 394 -15.69 -1.24 19.75
C CYS A 394 -16.93 -1.65 20.55
N LYS A 395 -17.74 -2.58 20.04
CA LYS A 395 -18.89 -3.11 20.78
C LYS A 395 -18.46 -3.86 22.04
N ASP A 396 -17.34 -4.58 21.99
CA ASP A 396 -16.78 -5.30 23.13
C ASP A 396 -16.02 -4.35 24.10
N GLY A 397 -16.09 -3.02 23.88
CA GLY A 397 -15.49 -1.99 24.74
C GLY A 397 -14.00 -1.78 24.47
N VAL A 398 -13.49 -2.34 23.38
CA VAL A 398 -12.06 -2.22 22.98
C VAL A 398 -11.96 -1.37 21.72
N SER A 399 -11.38 -0.19 21.86
CA SER A 399 -11.07 0.66 20.72
C SER A 399 -9.97 1.64 21.07
N PRO A 400 -9.24 2.20 20.08
CA PRO A 400 -8.40 3.35 20.32
C PRO A 400 -9.18 4.48 20.98
N GLU A 401 -8.67 5.06 22.07
CA GLU A 401 -9.38 6.04 22.93
C GLU A 401 -10.07 7.18 22.16
N THR A 402 -9.46 7.63 21.06
CA THR A 402 -9.97 8.70 20.21
C THR A 402 -11.24 8.33 19.45
N LEU A 403 -11.50 7.03 19.25
CA LEU A 403 -12.64 6.54 18.46
C LEU A 403 -13.96 6.48 19.26
N HIS A 404 -13.93 6.26 20.56
CA HIS A 404 -15.16 6.14 21.38
C HIS A 404 -16.08 7.35 21.30
N ARG A 405 -15.53 8.54 21.09
CA ARG A 405 -16.30 9.79 21.18
C ARG A 405 -16.97 10.22 19.89
N ALA A 406 -16.52 9.75 18.73
CA ALA A 406 -16.92 10.31 17.45
C ALA A 406 -17.24 9.29 16.35
N LEU A 407 -17.30 7.99 16.67
CA LEU A 407 -17.53 6.92 15.68
C LEU A 407 -18.82 7.08 14.86
N HIS A 408 -19.86 7.66 15.46
CA HIS A 408 -21.12 7.90 14.77
C HIS A 408 -20.97 8.84 13.57
N ASN A 409 -20.03 9.79 13.66
CA ASN A 409 -19.80 10.81 12.64
C ASN A 409 -18.54 10.54 11.80
N ALA A 410 -17.84 9.43 12.04
CA ALA A 410 -16.60 9.11 11.34
C ALA A 410 -16.85 8.84 9.85
N THR A 411 -15.93 9.31 9.01
CA THR A 411 -15.82 8.86 7.62
C THR A 411 -14.81 7.71 7.55
N HIS A 412 -15.24 6.59 7.00
CA HIS A 412 -14.42 5.39 6.85
C HIS A 412 -13.95 5.23 5.41
N ILE A 413 -12.66 4.97 5.21
CA ILE A 413 -12.07 4.77 3.89
C ILE A 413 -11.39 3.40 3.81
N ILE A 414 -11.88 2.54 2.91
CA ILE A 414 -11.18 1.34 2.49
C ILE A 414 -10.19 1.72 1.38
N TRP A 415 -8.91 1.41 1.56
CA TRP A 415 -7.90 1.68 0.54
C TRP A 415 -7.73 0.47 -0.38
N ALA A 416 -8.36 0.51 -1.55
CA ALA A 416 -8.29 -0.56 -2.55
C ALA A 416 -6.95 -0.49 -3.30
N THR A 417 -6.02 -1.35 -2.95
CA THR A 417 -4.60 -1.26 -3.34
C THR A 417 -4.29 -1.74 -4.76
N GLY A 418 -5.12 -2.59 -5.38
CA GLY A 418 -4.86 -3.11 -6.72
C GLY A 418 -6.01 -3.92 -7.31
N GLY A 419 -5.88 -4.31 -8.60
CA GLY A 419 -6.80 -5.25 -9.24
C GLY A 419 -7.26 -4.89 -10.66
N SER A 420 -7.18 -3.65 -11.13
CA SER A 420 -7.71 -3.28 -12.46
C SER A 420 -6.97 -3.94 -13.63
N LEU A 421 -5.71 -4.32 -13.44
CA LEU A 421 -4.90 -4.98 -14.47
C LEU A 421 -5.02 -6.51 -14.47
N VAL A 422 -5.76 -7.09 -13.52
CA VAL A 422 -6.00 -8.55 -13.48
C VAL A 422 -6.77 -8.96 -14.75
N PRO A 423 -6.30 -9.94 -15.54
CA PRO A 423 -7.00 -10.41 -16.74
C PRO A 423 -8.40 -10.96 -16.42
N GLU A 424 -9.32 -10.84 -17.37
CA GLU A 424 -10.72 -11.25 -17.19
C GLU A 424 -10.85 -12.71 -16.75
N ALA A 425 -10.12 -13.63 -17.38
CA ALA A 425 -10.13 -15.05 -17.02
C ALA A 425 -9.69 -15.29 -15.56
N GLU A 426 -8.69 -14.54 -15.08
CA GLU A 426 -8.25 -14.62 -13.69
C GLU A 426 -9.29 -14.02 -12.72
N ARG A 427 -9.98 -12.93 -13.13
CA ARG A 427 -11.09 -12.34 -12.35
C ARG A 427 -12.24 -13.33 -12.18
N GLU A 428 -12.62 -14.02 -13.26
CA GLU A 428 -13.68 -15.03 -13.22
C GLU A 428 -13.35 -16.15 -12.23
N ILE A 429 -12.11 -16.67 -12.25
CA ILE A 429 -11.65 -17.70 -11.33
C ILE A 429 -11.77 -17.21 -9.88
N MET A 430 -11.29 -15.99 -9.60
CA MET A 430 -11.34 -15.40 -8.26
C MET A 430 -12.79 -15.20 -7.78
N LEU A 431 -13.68 -14.69 -8.65
CA LEU A 431 -15.09 -14.45 -8.33
C LEU A 431 -15.89 -15.75 -8.17
N GLN A 432 -15.44 -16.87 -8.74
CA GLN A 432 -16.06 -18.19 -8.57
C GLN A 432 -15.53 -18.96 -7.35
N THR A 433 -14.54 -18.43 -6.63
CA THR A 433 -14.03 -19.07 -5.43
C THR A 433 -15.16 -19.25 -4.40
N GLU A 434 -15.37 -20.50 -3.96
CA GLU A 434 -16.42 -20.83 -2.97
C GLU A 434 -16.15 -20.14 -1.64
N THR A 435 -17.16 -19.43 -1.14
CA THR A 435 -17.14 -18.75 0.14
C THR A 435 -18.48 -18.89 0.84
N SER A 436 -18.48 -18.78 2.18
CA SER A 436 -19.68 -18.88 3.00
C SER A 436 -19.84 -17.69 3.94
N ALA A 437 -20.99 -17.57 4.60
CA ALA A 437 -21.19 -16.55 5.63
C ALA A 437 -20.29 -16.82 6.86
N GLU A 438 -19.92 -18.08 7.11
CA GLU A 438 -19.04 -18.50 8.21
C GLU A 438 -17.62 -17.93 8.06
N ASP A 439 -17.18 -17.68 6.82
CA ASP A 439 -15.85 -17.10 6.55
C ASP A 439 -15.67 -15.69 7.16
N LEU A 440 -16.77 -15.02 7.52
CA LEU A 440 -16.78 -13.70 8.18
C LEU A 440 -17.25 -13.78 9.64
N ALA A 441 -17.61 -14.94 10.14
CA ALA A 441 -18.18 -15.10 11.47
C ALA A 441 -17.14 -15.12 12.59
N GLN A 442 -15.89 -15.41 12.26
CA GLN A 442 -14.82 -15.52 13.25
C GLN A 442 -14.60 -14.18 13.97
N ARG A 443 -14.60 -14.23 15.31
CA ARG A 443 -14.20 -13.10 16.13
C ARG A 443 -12.69 -13.13 16.35
N PRO A 444 -12.03 -11.97 16.33
CA PRO A 444 -10.59 -11.92 16.52
C PRO A 444 -10.21 -12.19 17.97
N VAL A 445 -8.99 -12.66 18.17
CA VAL A 445 -8.33 -12.55 19.48
C VAL A 445 -7.86 -11.11 19.63
N ILE A 446 -8.24 -10.47 20.73
CA ILE A 446 -7.97 -9.04 20.97
C ILE A 446 -6.74 -8.91 21.87
N PHE A 447 -5.81 -8.05 21.45
CA PHE A 447 -4.64 -7.62 22.23
C PHE A 447 -4.59 -6.09 22.32
N GLN A 448 -4.15 -5.58 23.51
CA GLN A 448 -4.03 -4.14 23.79
C GLN A 448 -2.64 -3.83 24.34
#